data_92084e7c574b3029a31acd20386dd737
#
_entry.id   92084e7c574b3029a31acd20386dd737
#
_cell.length_a   1.000
_cell.length_b   1.000
_cell.length_c   1.000
_cell.angle_alpha   90.00
_cell.angle_beta   90.00
_cell.angle_gamma   90.00
#
_symmetry.space_group_name_H-M   'P 1'
#
loop_
_entity.id
_entity.type
_entity.pdbx_description
1 polymer ?
#
loop_
_entity_poly.entity_id
_entity_poly.type
_entity_poly.pdbx_seq_one_letter_code
_entity_poly.pdbx_strand_id
1 'polypeptide(L)'
;MAGLTTVPVVSVEAGEVDAAILAIIENLHREDLSMFEEAASIQSLISLTGMTQEACAKKLSVSQSYVANKLRLLRLSEGEQEKIEETGLTERHARALLRLEDEEEREEVLSIIIKREMNVSRTEEYIEDLICAKSRLAERESKPKGSEQKRKLVIRDIRLFYNSIDHAVDVIKKSGIPVESTRKEVEEGVLISILLPKKAS
;
A
#
# COMPACT_ATOMS: atom_id res chain seq x y z
N MET A 1 -9.42 -28.72 31.09
CA MET A 1 -9.06 -28.38 32.49
C MET A 1 -7.65 -28.91 32.73
N ALA A 2 -6.68 -28.05 33.10
CA ALA A 2 -5.27 -28.44 33.23
C ALA A 2 -4.90 -29.18 34.53
N GLY A 3 -5.85 -29.53 35.40
CA GLY A 3 -5.63 -30.31 36.62
C GLY A 3 -4.72 -29.66 37.69
N LEU A 4 -4.41 -28.37 37.55
CA LEU A 4 -3.58 -27.63 38.50
C LEU A 4 -4.39 -27.31 39.75
N THR A 5 -3.85 -27.67 40.94
CA THR A 5 -4.46 -27.38 42.25
C THR A 5 -4.09 -25.98 42.78
N THR A 6 -3.03 -25.38 42.28
CA THR A 6 -2.56 -24.02 42.64
C THR A 6 -2.02 -23.31 41.41
N VAL A 7 -2.29 -22.01 41.32
CA VAL A 7 -1.79 -21.13 40.26
C VAL A 7 -1.03 -19.97 40.92
N PRO A 8 0.19 -19.63 40.46
CA PRO A 8 0.87 -18.44 40.95
C PRO A 8 0.09 -17.19 40.53
N VAL A 9 -0.22 -16.34 41.51
CA VAL A 9 -0.92 -15.08 41.31
C VAL A 9 -0.08 -13.92 41.83
N VAL A 10 -0.11 -12.81 41.11
CA VAL A 10 0.44 -11.53 41.57
C VAL A 10 -0.75 -10.59 41.78
N SER A 11 -0.97 -10.17 43.00
CA SER A 11 -1.99 -9.14 43.29
C SER A 11 -1.41 -7.76 43.06
N VAL A 12 -2.08 -6.99 42.21
CA VAL A 12 -1.74 -5.59 41.92
C VAL A 12 -2.92 -4.74 42.38
N GLU A 13 -2.68 -3.75 43.20
CA GLU A 13 -3.69 -2.72 43.51
C GLU A 13 -3.77 -1.77 42.32
N ALA A 14 -4.81 -1.88 41.52
CA ALA A 14 -5.07 -1.06 40.36
C ALA A 14 -6.49 -0.47 40.45
N GLY A 15 -6.65 0.78 40.03
CA GLY A 15 -7.97 1.35 39.82
C GLY A 15 -8.68 0.63 38.64
N GLU A 16 -9.99 0.82 38.52
CA GLU A 16 -10.79 0.17 37.45
C GLU A 16 -10.21 0.45 36.04
N VAL A 17 -9.75 1.66 35.79
CA VAL A 17 -9.14 2.06 34.50
C VAL A 17 -7.79 1.38 34.30
N ASP A 18 -6.95 1.29 35.34
CA ASP A 18 -5.66 0.64 35.27
C ASP A 18 -5.81 -0.88 35.06
N ALA A 19 -6.80 -1.49 35.70
CA ALA A 19 -7.12 -2.90 35.50
C ALA A 19 -7.58 -3.18 34.06
N ALA A 20 -8.40 -2.31 33.47
CA ALA A 20 -8.82 -2.41 32.09
C ALA A 20 -7.65 -2.27 31.10
N ILE A 21 -6.74 -1.32 31.35
CA ILE A 21 -5.51 -1.14 30.57
C ILE A 21 -4.63 -2.38 30.61
N LEU A 22 -4.42 -2.96 31.81
CA LEU A 22 -3.62 -4.17 31.97
C LEU A 22 -4.25 -5.36 31.23
N ALA A 23 -5.57 -5.50 31.29
CA ALA A 23 -6.29 -6.55 30.54
C ALA A 23 -6.16 -6.40 29.01
N ILE A 24 -6.21 -5.16 28.48
CA ILE A 24 -6.01 -4.92 27.04
C ILE A 24 -4.57 -5.25 26.66
N ILE A 25 -3.58 -4.85 27.46
CA ILE A 25 -2.17 -5.13 27.18
C ILE A 25 -1.89 -6.63 27.23
N GLU A 26 -2.45 -7.34 28.21
CA GLU A 26 -2.34 -8.79 28.33
C GLU A 26 -2.95 -9.48 27.11
N ASN A 27 -4.16 -9.06 26.70
CA ASN A 27 -4.82 -9.59 25.52
C ASN A 27 -4.01 -9.34 24.23
N LEU A 28 -3.37 -8.17 24.10
CA LEU A 28 -2.50 -7.84 22.95
C LEU A 28 -1.25 -8.75 22.85
N HIS A 29 -0.86 -9.44 23.90
CA HIS A 29 0.25 -10.39 23.90
C HIS A 29 -0.17 -11.83 23.54
N ARG A 30 -1.45 -12.06 23.22
CA ARG A 30 -1.91 -13.38 22.75
C ARG A 30 -1.42 -13.62 21.33
N GLU A 31 -0.95 -14.83 21.06
CA GLU A 31 -0.40 -15.23 19.75
C GLU A 31 -1.48 -15.51 18.70
N ASP A 32 -2.75 -15.60 19.11
CA ASP A 32 -3.89 -16.01 18.28
C ASP A 32 -4.83 -14.86 17.88
N LEU A 33 -4.45 -13.62 18.11
CA LEU A 33 -5.24 -12.44 17.72
C LEU A 33 -5.26 -12.24 16.22
N SER A 34 -6.45 -11.95 15.68
CA SER A 34 -6.55 -11.47 14.31
C SER A 34 -5.96 -10.05 14.17
N MET A 35 -5.64 -9.66 12.92
CA MET A 35 -5.12 -8.32 12.67
C MET A 35 -6.10 -7.22 13.04
N PHE A 36 -7.41 -7.49 12.97
CA PHE A 36 -8.47 -6.52 13.31
C PHE A 36 -8.74 -6.49 14.81
N GLU A 37 -8.69 -7.63 15.50
CA GLU A 37 -8.79 -7.67 16.98
C GLU A 37 -7.62 -6.94 17.63
N GLU A 38 -6.42 -7.09 17.09
CA GLU A 38 -5.25 -6.33 17.54
C GLU A 38 -5.45 -4.83 17.32
N ALA A 39 -5.93 -4.43 16.14
CA ALA A 39 -6.22 -3.04 15.82
C ALA A 39 -7.29 -2.44 16.76
N ALA A 40 -8.36 -3.19 17.04
CA ALA A 40 -9.43 -2.78 17.95
C ALA A 40 -8.93 -2.64 19.39
N SER A 41 -8.05 -3.55 19.84
CA SER A 41 -7.42 -3.49 21.17
C SER A 41 -6.53 -2.24 21.30
N ILE A 42 -5.74 -1.92 20.28
CA ILE A 42 -4.91 -0.70 20.23
C ILE A 42 -5.82 0.55 20.28
N GLN A 43 -6.90 0.57 19.51
CA GLN A 43 -7.86 1.68 19.51
C GLN A 43 -8.48 1.87 20.89
N SER A 44 -8.90 0.77 21.54
CA SER A 44 -9.49 0.78 22.88
C SER A 44 -8.51 1.32 23.91
N LEU A 45 -7.24 0.92 23.85
CA LEU A 45 -6.17 1.40 24.72
C LEU A 45 -5.98 2.92 24.58
N ILE A 46 -5.94 3.43 23.35
CA ILE A 46 -5.80 4.88 23.07
C ILE A 46 -7.04 5.63 23.58
N SER A 47 -8.23 5.11 23.34
CA SER A 47 -9.49 5.75 23.74
C SER A 47 -9.65 5.84 25.27
N LEU A 48 -9.31 4.76 25.99
CA LEU A 48 -9.40 4.71 27.46
C LEU A 48 -8.38 5.62 28.14
N THR A 49 -7.19 5.74 27.57
CA THR A 49 -6.09 6.47 28.20
C THR A 49 -5.94 7.91 27.72
N GLY A 50 -6.55 8.25 26.57
CA GLY A 50 -6.36 9.55 25.91
C GLY A 50 -4.94 9.79 25.39
N MET A 51 -4.09 8.75 25.34
CA MET A 51 -2.70 8.88 24.89
C MET A 51 -2.59 9.08 23.39
N THR A 52 -1.47 9.66 22.95
CA THR A 52 -1.15 9.77 21.53
C THR A 52 -0.72 8.41 20.96
N GLN A 53 -0.81 8.23 19.63
CA GLN A 53 -0.31 7.02 18.96
C GLN A 53 1.19 6.78 19.24
N GLU A 54 1.98 7.84 19.38
CA GLU A 54 3.41 7.75 19.73
C GLU A 54 3.61 7.21 21.15
N ALA A 55 2.83 7.71 22.11
CA ALA A 55 2.88 7.24 23.50
C ALA A 55 2.42 5.78 23.59
N CYS A 56 1.38 5.40 22.86
CA CYS A 56 0.90 4.02 22.75
C CYS A 56 2.01 3.11 22.17
N ALA A 57 2.65 3.50 21.09
CA ALA A 57 3.73 2.76 20.46
C ALA A 57 4.90 2.52 21.43
N LYS A 58 5.31 3.55 22.18
CA LYS A 58 6.34 3.40 23.22
C LYS A 58 5.92 2.41 24.31
N LYS A 59 4.65 2.49 24.76
CA LYS A 59 4.13 1.59 25.79
C LYS A 59 4.07 0.13 25.35
N LEU A 60 3.75 -0.11 24.07
CA LEU A 60 3.70 -1.44 23.46
C LEU A 60 5.05 -1.91 22.89
N SER A 61 6.11 -1.09 23.00
CA SER A 61 7.45 -1.39 22.46
C SER A 61 7.47 -1.64 20.94
N VAL A 62 6.58 -0.97 20.20
CA VAL A 62 6.47 -1.02 18.74
C VAL A 62 6.73 0.35 18.11
N SER A 63 6.80 0.41 16.77
CA SER A 63 6.93 1.70 16.08
C SER A 63 5.59 2.45 16.02
N GLN A 64 5.64 3.78 15.97
CA GLN A 64 4.45 4.61 15.76
C GLN A 64 3.76 4.25 14.41
N SER A 65 4.55 3.95 13.37
CA SER A 65 4.03 3.50 12.08
C SER A 65 3.25 2.18 12.17
N TYR A 66 3.66 1.27 13.06
CA TYR A 66 2.93 0.04 13.33
C TYR A 66 1.54 0.35 13.89
N VAL A 67 1.46 1.15 14.94
CA VAL A 67 0.19 1.59 15.54
C VAL A 67 -0.70 2.29 14.51
N ALA A 68 -0.14 3.22 13.74
CA ALA A 68 -0.89 3.92 12.70
C ALA A 68 -1.43 2.98 11.61
N ASN A 69 -0.65 1.99 11.20
CA ASN A 69 -1.10 1.01 10.20
C ASN A 69 -2.21 0.12 10.75
N LYS A 70 -2.11 -0.36 12.00
CA LYS A 70 -3.17 -1.14 12.65
C LYS A 70 -4.47 -0.35 12.74
N LEU A 71 -4.43 0.88 13.24
CA LEU A 71 -5.62 1.73 13.33
C LEU A 71 -6.27 2.02 11.96
N ARG A 72 -5.48 2.07 10.89
CA ARG A 72 -6.02 2.24 9.54
C ARG A 72 -6.88 1.06 9.10
N LEU A 73 -6.60 -0.16 9.55
CA LEU A 73 -7.38 -1.35 9.19
C LEU A 73 -8.84 -1.25 9.63
N LEU A 74 -9.11 -0.55 10.72
CA LEU A 74 -10.47 -0.32 11.24
C LEU A 74 -11.32 0.63 10.35
N ARG A 75 -10.75 1.15 9.26
CA ARG A 75 -11.50 1.90 8.24
C ARG A 75 -12.19 0.99 7.22
N LEU A 76 -11.85 -0.29 7.19
CA LEU A 76 -12.54 -1.30 6.42
C LEU A 76 -13.88 -1.61 7.09
N SER A 77 -14.93 -1.82 6.30
CA SER A 77 -16.23 -2.21 6.82
C SER A 77 -16.17 -3.61 7.45
N GLU A 78 -17.12 -3.94 8.32
CA GLU A 78 -17.19 -5.25 8.97
C GLU A 78 -17.22 -6.38 7.93
N GLY A 79 -17.99 -6.21 6.85
CA GLY A 79 -18.05 -7.20 5.77
C GLY A 79 -16.74 -7.37 5.00
N GLU A 80 -15.94 -6.29 4.82
CA GLU A 80 -14.62 -6.38 4.24
C GLU A 80 -13.64 -7.11 5.18
N GLN A 81 -13.71 -6.82 6.48
CA GLN A 81 -12.88 -7.46 7.50
C GLN A 81 -13.14 -8.95 7.57
N GLU A 82 -14.40 -9.38 7.65
CA GLU A 82 -14.80 -10.79 7.65
C GLU A 82 -14.28 -11.53 6.41
N LYS A 83 -14.49 -10.98 5.22
CA LYS A 83 -14.00 -11.59 3.97
C LYS A 83 -12.48 -11.73 3.93
N ILE A 84 -11.75 -10.75 4.46
CA ILE A 84 -10.29 -10.78 4.54
C ILE A 84 -9.81 -11.88 5.48
N GLU A 85 -10.44 -12.05 6.64
CA GLU A 85 -10.10 -13.09 7.61
C GLU A 85 -10.44 -14.49 7.11
N GLU A 86 -11.65 -14.70 6.59
CA GLU A 86 -12.11 -15.97 6.04
C GLU A 86 -11.22 -16.48 4.89
N THR A 87 -10.70 -15.57 4.08
CA THR A 87 -9.87 -15.92 2.92
C THR A 87 -8.37 -15.97 3.24
N GLY A 88 -7.97 -15.66 4.47
CA GLY A 88 -6.58 -15.68 4.91
C GLY A 88 -5.70 -14.61 4.21
N LEU A 89 -6.30 -13.52 3.76
CA LEU A 89 -5.56 -12.39 3.21
C LEU A 89 -4.75 -11.71 4.33
N THR A 90 -3.57 -11.24 3.98
CA THR A 90 -2.65 -10.64 4.96
C THR A 90 -2.94 -9.14 5.17
N GLU A 91 -2.39 -8.58 6.26
CA GLU A 91 -2.44 -7.13 6.54
C GLU A 91 -2.00 -6.27 5.34
N ARG A 92 -1.04 -6.75 4.54
CA ARG A 92 -0.58 -6.01 3.35
C ARG A 92 -1.66 -5.90 2.28
N HIS A 93 -2.49 -6.94 2.09
CA HIS A 93 -3.64 -6.87 1.18
C HIS A 93 -4.68 -5.86 1.69
N ALA A 94 -5.02 -5.93 2.98
CA ALA A 94 -5.94 -5.00 3.63
C ALA A 94 -5.47 -3.53 3.51
N ARG A 95 -4.18 -3.27 3.72
CA ARG A 95 -3.58 -1.94 3.56
C ARG A 95 -3.58 -1.44 2.13
N ALA A 96 -3.40 -2.34 1.15
CA ALA A 96 -3.48 -1.96 -0.25
C ALA A 96 -4.89 -1.53 -0.63
N LEU A 97 -5.94 -2.25 -0.18
CA LEU A 97 -7.34 -1.89 -0.38
C LEU A 97 -7.70 -0.51 0.18
N LEU A 98 -7.14 -0.12 1.32
CA LEU A 98 -7.36 1.19 1.94
C LEU A 98 -6.84 2.39 1.11
N ARG A 99 -6.16 2.15 -0.01
CA ARG A 99 -5.79 3.19 -0.98
C ARG A 99 -6.97 3.60 -1.87
N LEU A 100 -8.01 2.77 -1.91
CA LEU A 100 -9.27 3.07 -2.56
C LEU A 100 -10.18 3.76 -1.54
N GLU A 101 -10.73 4.93 -1.90
CA GLU A 101 -11.55 5.72 -0.98
C GLU A 101 -12.99 5.22 -0.91
N ASP A 102 -13.51 4.73 -2.04
CA ASP A 102 -14.88 4.27 -2.18
C ASP A 102 -15.03 2.84 -1.66
N GLU A 103 -16.05 2.62 -0.81
CA GLU A 103 -16.34 1.33 -0.19
C GLU A 103 -16.84 0.30 -1.21
N GLU A 104 -17.74 0.71 -2.11
CA GLU A 104 -18.28 -0.19 -3.15
C GLU A 104 -17.14 -0.70 -4.05
N GLU A 105 -16.24 0.21 -4.44
CA GLU A 105 -15.07 -0.17 -5.23
C GLU A 105 -14.12 -1.10 -4.47
N ARG A 106 -13.93 -0.87 -3.16
CA ARG A 106 -13.09 -1.77 -2.36
C ARG A 106 -13.68 -3.18 -2.29
N GLU A 107 -15.00 -3.30 -2.14
CA GLU A 107 -15.68 -4.60 -2.15
C GLU A 107 -15.54 -5.33 -3.49
N GLU A 108 -15.70 -4.62 -4.61
CA GLU A 108 -15.49 -5.19 -5.94
C GLU A 108 -14.05 -5.68 -6.12
N VAL A 109 -13.07 -4.85 -5.77
CA VAL A 109 -11.64 -5.17 -5.87
C VAL A 109 -11.28 -6.33 -4.94
N LEU A 110 -11.78 -6.36 -3.72
CA LEU A 110 -11.61 -7.46 -2.77
C LEU A 110 -12.11 -8.78 -3.36
N SER A 111 -13.29 -8.77 -3.96
CA SER A 111 -13.88 -9.95 -4.63
C SER A 111 -13.00 -10.45 -5.79
N ILE A 112 -12.38 -9.54 -6.56
CA ILE A 112 -11.46 -9.87 -7.64
C ILE A 112 -10.15 -10.46 -7.10
N ILE A 113 -9.60 -9.90 -6.02
CA ILE A 113 -8.38 -10.37 -5.36
C ILE A 113 -8.57 -11.82 -4.89
N ILE A 114 -9.69 -12.09 -4.21
CA ILE A 114 -10.05 -13.42 -3.72
C ILE A 114 -10.22 -14.39 -4.87
N LYS A 115 -11.05 -14.06 -5.87
CA LYS A 115 -11.34 -14.94 -7.02
C LYS A 115 -10.10 -15.31 -7.83
N ARG A 116 -9.11 -14.40 -7.91
CA ARG A 116 -7.88 -14.61 -8.67
C ARG A 116 -6.71 -15.07 -7.81
N GLU A 117 -6.92 -15.30 -6.53
CA GLU A 117 -5.88 -15.71 -5.56
C GLU A 117 -4.62 -14.85 -5.69
N MET A 118 -4.82 -13.52 -5.74
CA MET A 118 -3.71 -12.59 -5.96
C MET A 118 -2.79 -12.56 -4.74
N ASN A 119 -1.49 -12.63 -4.99
CA ASN A 119 -0.50 -12.35 -3.95
C ASN A 119 -0.39 -10.83 -3.69
N VAL A 120 0.33 -10.46 -2.62
CA VAL A 120 0.48 -9.06 -2.19
C VAL A 120 0.97 -8.16 -3.34
N SER A 121 2.01 -8.57 -4.06
CA SER A 121 2.60 -7.75 -5.13
C SER A 121 1.62 -7.50 -6.27
N ARG A 122 0.88 -8.52 -6.68
CA ARG A 122 -0.16 -8.39 -7.72
C ARG A 122 -1.34 -7.53 -7.27
N THR A 123 -1.70 -7.62 -5.99
CA THR A 123 -2.75 -6.78 -5.40
C THR A 123 -2.33 -5.31 -5.40
N GLU A 124 -1.10 -5.03 -4.96
CA GLU A 124 -0.56 -3.67 -4.93
C GLU A 124 -0.48 -3.07 -6.36
N GLU A 125 -0.01 -3.84 -7.35
CA GLU A 125 0.05 -3.45 -8.76
C GLU A 125 -1.33 -3.20 -9.35
N TYR A 126 -2.28 -4.10 -9.13
CA TYR A 126 -3.65 -3.98 -9.64
C TYR A 126 -4.35 -2.71 -9.10
N ILE A 127 -4.19 -2.43 -7.81
CA ILE A 127 -4.76 -1.22 -7.19
C ILE A 127 -4.07 0.04 -7.71
N GLU A 128 -2.74 0.02 -7.91
CA GLU A 128 -2.01 1.14 -8.51
C GLU A 128 -2.51 1.45 -9.91
N ASP A 129 -2.69 0.43 -10.75
CA ASP A 129 -3.20 0.59 -12.11
C ASP A 129 -4.61 1.18 -12.13
N LEU A 130 -5.49 0.77 -11.21
CA LEU A 130 -6.83 1.34 -11.05
C LEU A 130 -6.77 2.83 -10.68
N ILE A 131 -5.96 3.20 -9.71
CA ILE A 131 -5.78 4.59 -9.27
C ILE A 131 -5.23 5.44 -10.43
N CYS A 132 -4.22 4.94 -11.15
CA CYS A 132 -3.64 5.61 -12.31
C CYS A 132 -4.66 5.78 -13.45
N ALA A 133 -5.49 4.76 -13.71
CA ALA A 133 -6.53 4.85 -14.73
C ALA A 133 -7.58 5.90 -14.38
N LYS A 134 -8.02 5.95 -13.13
CA LYS A 134 -8.97 6.97 -12.63
C LYS A 134 -8.41 8.39 -12.75
N SER A 135 -7.17 8.58 -12.33
CA SER A 135 -6.51 9.89 -12.42
C SER A 135 -6.44 10.39 -13.86
N ARG A 136 -6.16 9.49 -14.82
CA ARG A 136 -6.14 9.83 -16.26
C ARG A 136 -7.53 10.19 -16.80
N LEU A 137 -8.58 9.53 -16.32
CA LEU A 137 -9.97 9.83 -16.70
C LEU A 137 -10.40 11.21 -16.14
N ALA A 138 -10.16 11.44 -14.85
CA ALA A 138 -10.45 12.73 -14.20
C ALA A 138 -9.73 13.90 -14.90
N GLU A 139 -8.48 13.70 -15.31
CA GLU A 139 -7.75 14.70 -16.09
C GLU A 139 -8.36 14.95 -17.49
N ARG A 140 -8.99 13.96 -18.10
CA ARG A 140 -9.68 14.11 -19.39
C ARG A 140 -11.00 14.85 -19.26
N GLU A 141 -11.75 14.61 -18.19
CA GLU A 141 -13.04 15.24 -17.92
C GLU A 141 -12.90 16.68 -17.44
N SER A 142 -11.84 17.02 -16.72
CA SER A 142 -11.56 18.37 -16.24
C SER A 142 -11.09 19.36 -17.32
N LYS A 143 -10.88 18.88 -18.57
CA LYS A 143 -10.50 19.75 -19.67
C LYS A 143 -11.72 20.31 -20.40
N PRO A 144 -11.90 21.64 -20.49
CA PRO A 144 -12.95 22.23 -21.30
C PRO A 144 -12.77 21.78 -22.76
N LYS A 145 -13.86 21.24 -23.35
CA LYS A 145 -13.95 20.92 -24.77
C LYS A 145 -13.73 22.19 -25.57
N GLY A 146 -12.50 22.44 -26.01
CA GLY A 146 -12.22 23.60 -26.86
C GLY A 146 -10.82 24.20 -26.67
N SER A 147 -9.78 23.43 -26.89
CA SER A 147 -8.54 23.93 -27.48
C SER A 147 -7.64 22.77 -27.88
N GLU A 148 -7.46 22.55 -29.15
CA GLU A 148 -6.32 21.84 -29.72
C GLU A 148 -5.03 22.62 -29.45
N GLN A 149 -4.64 22.74 -28.20
CA GLN A 149 -3.29 23.13 -27.87
C GLN A 149 -2.45 21.87 -27.78
N LYS A 150 -1.60 21.65 -28.80
CA LYS A 150 -0.50 20.71 -28.77
C LYS A 150 0.17 20.80 -27.41
N ARG A 151 0.01 19.74 -26.58
CA ARG A 151 0.70 19.63 -25.28
C ARG A 151 2.20 19.73 -25.54
N LYS A 152 2.80 20.89 -25.28
CA LYS A 152 4.25 20.93 -25.05
C LYS A 152 4.49 20.19 -23.75
N LEU A 153 4.99 18.96 -23.86
CA LEU A 153 5.60 18.26 -22.73
C LEU A 153 6.74 19.16 -22.23
N VAL A 154 6.50 19.90 -21.15
CA VAL A 154 7.56 20.64 -20.47
C VAL A 154 8.33 19.62 -19.64
N ILE A 155 9.29 18.97 -20.28
CA ILE A 155 10.26 18.12 -19.60
C ILE A 155 11.16 19.07 -18.82
N ARG A 156 10.89 19.20 -17.50
CA ARG A 156 11.68 20.02 -16.59
C ARG A 156 13.10 19.46 -16.34
N ASP A 157 13.29 18.16 -16.59
CA ASP A 157 14.59 17.52 -16.47
C ASP A 157 14.89 16.68 -17.72
N ILE A 158 15.77 17.21 -18.53
CA ILE A 158 16.19 16.59 -19.81
C ILE A 158 16.89 15.22 -19.56
N ARG A 159 17.40 14.98 -18.34
CA ARG A 159 18.03 13.72 -17.96
C ARG A 159 17.05 12.57 -17.92
N LEU A 160 15.80 12.82 -17.46
CA LEU A 160 14.72 11.82 -17.46
C LEU A 160 14.38 11.37 -18.89
N PHE A 161 14.40 12.30 -19.83
CA PHE A 161 14.19 12.00 -21.24
C PHE A 161 15.30 11.11 -21.81
N TYR A 162 16.55 11.43 -21.52
CA TYR A 162 17.69 10.60 -21.95
C TYR A 162 17.62 9.21 -21.36
N ASN A 163 17.34 9.06 -20.08
CA ASN A 163 17.19 7.77 -19.44
C ASN A 163 16.06 6.92 -20.05
N SER A 164 14.97 7.55 -20.47
CA SER A 164 13.87 6.86 -21.15
C SER A 164 14.26 6.33 -22.52
N ILE A 165 15.06 7.09 -23.28
CA ILE A 165 15.59 6.67 -24.59
C ILE A 165 16.58 5.52 -24.40
N ASP A 166 17.52 5.64 -23.46
CA ASP A 166 18.52 4.62 -23.18
C ASP A 166 17.85 3.31 -22.74
N HIS A 167 16.84 3.40 -21.87
CA HIS A 167 16.05 2.24 -21.46
C HIS A 167 15.33 1.57 -22.64
N ALA A 168 14.71 2.35 -23.51
CA ALA A 168 14.02 1.83 -24.71
C ALA A 168 14.98 1.12 -25.65
N VAL A 169 16.18 1.69 -25.89
CA VAL A 169 17.24 1.07 -26.71
C VAL A 169 17.72 -0.24 -26.06
N ASP A 170 17.88 -0.28 -24.75
CA ASP A 170 18.31 -1.49 -24.03
C ASP A 170 17.26 -2.62 -24.10
N VAL A 171 15.97 -2.28 -23.99
CA VAL A 171 14.89 -3.27 -24.15
C VAL A 171 14.91 -3.88 -25.54
N ILE A 172 15.12 -3.08 -26.60
CA ILE A 172 15.17 -3.56 -27.97
C ILE A 172 16.43 -4.43 -28.21
N LYS A 173 17.58 -4.04 -27.65
CA LYS A 173 18.81 -4.87 -27.71
C LYS A 173 18.62 -6.21 -27.01
N LYS A 174 18.00 -6.22 -25.83
CA LYS A 174 17.67 -7.46 -25.10
C LYS A 174 16.70 -8.38 -25.85
N SER A 175 15.86 -7.83 -26.71
CA SER A 175 14.97 -8.58 -27.58
C SER A 175 15.67 -9.17 -28.83
N GLY A 176 17.01 -9.06 -28.93
CA GLY A 176 17.79 -9.64 -30.01
C GLY A 176 17.81 -8.82 -31.31
N ILE A 177 17.27 -7.60 -31.31
CA ILE A 177 17.28 -6.72 -32.47
C ILE A 177 18.57 -5.86 -32.44
N PRO A 178 19.43 -5.90 -33.46
CA PRO A 178 20.63 -5.08 -33.52
C PRO A 178 20.26 -3.59 -33.65
N VAL A 179 20.53 -2.81 -32.62
CA VAL A 179 20.26 -1.36 -32.58
C VAL A 179 21.58 -0.62 -32.36
N GLU A 180 21.88 0.28 -33.29
CA GLU A 180 22.96 1.23 -33.13
C GLU A 180 22.44 2.56 -32.61
N SER A 181 22.97 3.02 -31.49
CA SER A 181 22.66 4.35 -30.95
C SER A 181 23.92 5.18 -30.81
N THR A 182 23.89 6.40 -31.33
CA THR A 182 25.00 7.34 -31.25
C THR A 182 24.53 8.64 -30.64
N ARG A 183 25.30 9.19 -29.71
CA ARG A 183 25.05 10.47 -29.06
C ARG A 183 26.20 11.43 -29.35
N LYS A 184 25.89 12.61 -29.90
CA LYS A 184 26.85 13.67 -30.19
C LYS A 184 26.36 14.99 -29.60
N GLU A 185 27.24 15.71 -28.93
CA GLU A 185 27.00 17.08 -28.52
C GLU A 185 27.23 18.00 -29.72
N VAL A 186 26.29 18.91 -29.98
CA VAL A 186 26.34 19.93 -31.02
C VAL A 186 26.08 21.28 -30.37
N GLU A 187 26.43 22.37 -31.04
CA GLU A 187 26.35 23.73 -30.47
C GLU A 187 24.93 24.11 -29.98
N GLU A 188 23.88 23.53 -30.55
CA GLU A 188 22.50 23.81 -30.20
C GLU A 188 21.87 22.77 -29.25
N GLY A 189 22.62 21.69 -28.86
CA GLY A 189 22.11 20.64 -27.97
C GLY A 189 22.77 19.27 -28.12
N VAL A 190 22.01 18.22 -27.91
CA VAL A 190 22.47 16.84 -28.04
C VAL A 190 21.71 16.12 -29.14
N LEU A 191 22.44 15.67 -30.15
CA LEU A 191 21.91 14.84 -31.23
C LEU A 191 21.97 13.36 -30.84
N ILE A 192 20.82 12.69 -30.83
CA ILE A 192 20.70 11.25 -30.60
C ILE A 192 20.23 10.61 -31.90
N SER A 193 21.03 9.70 -32.45
CA SER A 193 20.69 8.92 -33.64
C SER A 193 20.52 7.46 -33.26
N ILE A 194 19.35 6.89 -33.58
CA ILE A 194 19.02 5.48 -33.33
C ILE A 194 18.71 4.83 -34.70
N LEU A 195 19.50 3.82 -35.05
CA LEU A 195 19.31 3.04 -36.28
C LEU A 195 18.67 1.70 -35.92
N LEU A 196 17.48 1.45 -36.46
CA LEU A 196 16.74 0.20 -36.34
C LEU A 196 16.68 -0.48 -37.71
N PRO A 197 16.98 -1.76 -37.84
CA PRO A 197 16.84 -2.49 -39.12
C PRO A 197 15.38 -2.62 -39.50
N LYS A 198 15.06 -2.49 -40.79
CA LYS A 198 13.69 -2.62 -41.32
C LYS A 198 13.13 -4.03 -41.26
N LYS A 199 13.97 -5.07 -41.08
CA LYS A 199 13.58 -6.47 -40.91
C LYS A 199 14.50 -7.04 -39.80
N ALA A 200 13.90 -7.67 -38.80
CA ALA A 200 14.62 -8.58 -37.93
C ALA A 200 14.90 -9.86 -38.72
N SER A 201 16.15 -10.25 -38.83
CA SER A 201 16.55 -11.55 -39.41
C SER A 201 16.23 -12.65 -38.42
#